data_9fbb151be07ae182a348d017c47bec9f
#
_entry.id   9fbb151be07ae182a348d017c47bec9f
#
_cell.length_a   1.000
_cell.length_b   1.000
_cell.length_c   1.000
_cell.angle_alpha   90.00
_cell.angle_beta   90.00
_cell.angle_gamma   90.00
#
_symmetry.space_group_name_H-M   'P 1'
#
loop_
_entity.id
_entity.type
_entity.pdbx_description
1 polymer ?
#
loop_
_entity_poly.entity_id
_entity_poly.type
_entity_poly.pdbx_seq_one_letter_code
_entity_poly.pdbx_strand_id
1 'polypeptide(L)'
;MTKLLATRSARIIHPSLALLLGAAAATLTLPAMAGDTSAAQQLERWSAQAGTPGNAEQGRDFFNARHGGEWSCSSCHGNPPVKSGEHASTGKDIAPLAPAFNARAFSDTAHIDKWFRRNCNDVLERECSTAEKANVLAYLIGLKP
;
A
#
# COMPACT_ATOMS: atom_id res chain seq x y z
N MET A 1 46.36 72.56 -54.32
CA MET A 1 46.77 71.17 -53.91
C MET A 1 46.41 70.97 -52.44
N THR A 2 45.27 70.40 -52.14
CA THR A 2 44.88 70.04 -50.77
C THR A 2 44.02 68.84 -50.77
N LYS A 3 44.55 67.65 -50.30
CA LYS A 3 43.87 66.41 -50.22
C LYS A 3 42.93 66.33 -49.01
N LEU A 4 41.65 66.11 -49.27
CA LEU A 4 40.68 65.81 -48.27
C LEU A 4 40.80 64.29 -47.84
N LEU A 5 41.09 64.04 -46.57
CA LEU A 5 41.06 62.76 -45.95
C LEU A 5 39.65 62.49 -45.44
N ALA A 6 38.99 61.50 -46.00
CA ALA A 6 37.68 61.02 -45.55
C ALA A 6 37.83 59.98 -44.40
N THR A 7 37.40 60.34 -43.24
CA THR A 7 37.36 59.50 -42.08
C THR A 7 36.09 58.60 -42.15
N ARG A 8 36.29 57.29 -42.28
CA ARG A 8 35.26 56.24 -42.19
C ARG A 8 34.95 55.97 -40.70
N SER A 9 33.76 56.36 -40.25
CA SER A 9 33.22 55.92 -38.96
C SER A 9 32.79 54.45 -39.00
N ALA A 10 33.47 53.65 -38.24
CA ALA A 10 33.08 52.23 -38.01
C ALA A 10 31.92 52.18 -37.01
N ARG A 11 30.77 51.66 -37.45
CA ARG A 11 29.64 51.36 -36.58
C ARG A 11 29.93 50.05 -35.83
N ILE A 12 30.07 50.12 -34.53
CA ILE A 12 30.18 49.00 -33.63
C ILE A 12 28.78 48.41 -33.43
N ILE A 13 28.54 47.22 -33.97
CA ILE A 13 27.30 46.47 -33.77
C ILE A 13 27.49 45.69 -32.45
N HIS A 14 26.73 46.05 -31.43
CA HIS A 14 26.69 45.32 -30.17
C HIS A 14 25.70 44.15 -30.34
N PRO A 15 26.12 42.89 -30.12
CA PRO A 15 25.20 41.79 -30.03
C PRO A 15 24.50 41.85 -28.68
N SER A 16 23.19 42.08 -28.69
CA SER A 16 22.33 41.95 -27.50
C SER A 16 22.23 40.50 -27.10
N LEU A 17 22.92 40.10 -26.03
CA LEU A 17 22.84 38.80 -25.41
C LEU A 17 21.51 38.71 -24.65
N ALA A 18 20.48 38.14 -25.25
CA ALA A 18 19.21 37.84 -24.60
C ALA A 18 19.39 36.69 -23.64
N LEU A 19 19.44 36.99 -22.34
CA LEU A 19 19.51 35.99 -21.27
C LEU A 19 18.12 35.41 -21.05
N LEU A 20 17.83 34.22 -21.61
CA LEU A 20 16.64 33.45 -21.33
C LEU A 20 16.77 32.85 -19.93
N LEU A 21 16.15 33.47 -18.92
CA LEU A 21 15.92 32.84 -17.62
C LEU A 21 14.86 31.74 -17.77
N GLY A 22 15.29 30.49 -17.93
CA GLY A 22 14.44 29.34 -17.82
C GLY A 22 14.04 29.14 -16.35
N ALA A 23 12.80 29.43 -15.98
CA ALA A 23 12.23 29.10 -14.70
C ALA A 23 12.04 27.56 -14.64
N ALA A 24 12.97 26.85 -14.01
CA ALA A 24 12.81 25.44 -13.68
C ALA A 24 11.75 25.34 -12.57
N ALA A 25 10.51 24.96 -12.92
CA ALA A 25 9.48 24.63 -11.95
C ALA A 25 9.90 23.30 -11.26
N ALA A 26 10.46 23.40 -10.06
CA ALA A 26 10.70 22.26 -9.20
C ALA A 26 9.35 21.72 -8.72
N THR A 27 8.88 20.64 -9.31
CA THR A 27 7.72 19.89 -8.81
C THR A 27 8.12 19.23 -7.50
N LEU A 28 7.69 19.79 -6.37
CA LEU A 28 7.77 19.16 -5.06
C LEU A 28 6.84 17.93 -5.05
N THR A 29 7.37 16.77 -5.36
CA THR A 29 6.70 15.50 -5.10
C THR A 29 6.71 15.28 -3.59
N LEU A 30 5.57 15.52 -2.94
CA LEU A 30 5.38 15.11 -1.55
C LEU A 30 5.51 13.59 -1.50
N PRO A 31 6.35 13.03 -0.60
CA PRO A 31 6.37 11.59 -0.40
C PRO A 31 4.99 11.16 0.08
N ALA A 32 4.32 10.29 -0.67
CA ALA A 32 3.16 9.58 -0.16
C ALA A 32 3.63 8.84 1.09
N MET A 33 2.92 9.02 2.22
CA MET A 33 3.19 8.25 3.44
C MET A 33 2.88 6.79 3.12
N ALA A 34 3.86 6.10 2.56
CA ALA A 34 3.83 4.65 2.43
C ALA A 34 3.89 4.08 3.86
N GLY A 35 3.06 3.09 4.16
CA GLY A 35 3.19 2.35 5.42
C GLY A 35 4.57 1.69 5.52
N ASP A 36 4.91 1.16 6.69
CA ASP A 36 6.20 0.48 6.94
C ASP A 36 6.29 -0.89 6.26
N THR A 37 5.17 -1.37 5.68
CA THR A 37 5.05 -2.70 5.06
C THR A 37 3.95 -2.74 3.99
N SER A 38 3.77 -3.91 3.39
CA SER A 38 2.69 -4.22 2.45
C SER A 38 2.15 -5.63 2.68
N ALA A 39 0.96 -5.92 2.14
CA ALA A 39 0.38 -7.26 2.21
C ALA A 39 1.32 -8.36 1.64
N ALA A 40 2.03 -8.05 0.55
CA ALA A 40 2.99 -8.98 -0.06
C ALA A 40 4.19 -9.24 0.86
N GLN A 41 4.76 -8.21 1.48
CA GLN A 41 5.87 -8.35 2.43
C GLN A 41 5.44 -9.11 3.70
N GLN A 42 4.22 -8.92 4.17
CA GLN A 42 3.68 -9.66 5.30
C GLN A 42 3.44 -11.14 4.95
N LEU A 43 2.97 -11.44 3.74
CA LEU A 43 2.84 -12.82 3.24
C LEU A 43 4.21 -13.50 3.20
N GLU A 44 5.23 -12.82 2.67
CA GLU A 44 6.60 -13.33 2.63
C GLU A 44 7.13 -13.57 4.05
N ARG A 45 6.96 -12.61 4.97
CA ARG A 45 7.38 -12.73 6.37
C ARG A 45 6.82 -13.98 7.04
N TRP A 46 5.50 -14.18 6.95
CA TRP A 46 4.87 -15.32 7.61
C TRP A 46 5.11 -16.65 6.90
N SER A 47 5.23 -16.65 5.57
CA SER A 47 5.62 -17.85 4.82
C SER A 47 7.03 -18.30 5.19
N ALA A 48 7.97 -17.37 5.33
CA ALA A 48 9.33 -17.68 5.79
C ALA A 48 9.34 -18.27 7.22
N GLN A 49 8.59 -17.65 8.14
CA GLN A 49 8.46 -18.14 9.51
C GLN A 49 7.75 -19.50 9.63
N ALA A 50 6.82 -19.77 8.71
CA ALA A 50 6.11 -21.04 8.64
C ALA A 50 6.93 -22.16 7.95
N GLY A 51 7.99 -21.80 7.22
CA GLY A 51 8.76 -22.71 6.39
C GLY A 51 8.02 -23.24 5.16
N THR A 52 6.87 -22.61 4.80
CA THR A 52 6.05 -22.98 3.64
C THR A 52 5.33 -21.77 3.07
N PRO A 53 5.15 -21.70 1.73
CA PRO A 53 4.35 -20.64 1.11
C PRO A 53 2.90 -20.64 1.60
N GLY A 54 2.30 -19.45 1.71
CA GLY A 54 0.88 -19.32 1.99
C GLY A 54 0.01 -19.92 0.88
N ASN A 55 -1.03 -20.67 1.27
CA ASN A 55 -1.99 -21.32 0.37
C ASN A 55 -3.34 -20.58 0.40
N ALA A 56 -3.76 -20.00 -0.73
CA ALA A 56 -4.96 -19.17 -0.81
C ALA A 56 -6.26 -19.98 -0.57
N GLU A 57 -6.32 -21.26 -1.00
CA GLU A 57 -7.49 -22.10 -0.79
C GLU A 57 -7.66 -22.45 0.69
N GLN A 58 -6.59 -22.89 1.34
CA GLN A 58 -6.59 -23.12 2.78
C GLN A 58 -6.91 -21.83 3.55
N GLY A 59 -6.40 -20.69 3.07
CA GLY A 59 -6.70 -19.38 3.66
C GLY A 59 -8.18 -19.00 3.55
N ARG A 60 -8.80 -19.25 2.41
CA ARG A 60 -10.25 -19.06 2.22
C ARG A 60 -11.05 -19.93 3.16
N ASP A 61 -10.73 -21.22 3.22
CA ASP A 61 -11.46 -22.18 4.05
C ASP A 61 -11.30 -21.83 5.53
N PHE A 62 -10.09 -21.52 5.97
CA PHE A 62 -9.81 -21.04 7.32
C PHE A 62 -10.57 -19.75 7.66
N PHE A 63 -10.58 -18.77 6.77
CA PHE A 63 -11.26 -17.48 6.96
C PHE A 63 -12.76 -17.61 7.14
N ASN A 64 -13.38 -18.61 6.51
CA ASN A 64 -14.81 -18.84 6.56
C ASN A 64 -15.25 -19.84 7.64
N ALA A 65 -14.34 -20.63 8.20
CA ALA A 65 -14.66 -21.62 9.22
C ALA A 65 -14.91 -20.97 10.60
N ARG A 66 -15.82 -21.54 11.39
CA ARG A 66 -16.12 -21.10 12.75
C ARG A 66 -15.16 -21.67 13.81
N HIS A 67 -14.31 -22.61 13.47
CA HIS A 67 -13.29 -23.22 14.33
C HIS A 67 -13.82 -23.76 15.68
N GLY A 68 -15.09 -24.14 15.74
CA GLY A 68 -15.76 -24.60 16.96
C GLY A 68 -16.40 -23.49 17.80
N GLY A 69 -16.17 -22.22 17.47
CA GLY A 69 -16.76 -21.06 18.13
C GLY A 69 -18.01 -20.49 17.44
N GLU A 70 -18.49 -19.37 17.94
CA GLU A 70 -19.64 -18.65 17.38
C GLU A 70 -19.27 -17.91 16.08
N TRP A 71 -18.06 -17.40 16.00
CA TRP A 71 -17.60 -16.48 14.94
C TRP A 71 -16.63 -17.15 13.96
N SER A 72 -16.59 -16.63 12.75
CA SER A 72 -15.50 -16.79 11.77
C SER A 72 -14.91 -15.41 11.43
N CYS A 73 -13.79 -15.36 10.75
CA CYS A 73 -13.27 -14.08 10.25
C CYS A 73 -14.30 -13.40 9.32
N SER A 74 -14.95 -14.20 8.47
CA SER A 74 -15.97 -13.71 7.54
C SER A 74 -17.25 -13.23 8.23
N SER A 75 -17.52 -13.59 9.48
CA SER A 75 -18.69 -13.08 10.22
C SER A 75 -18.66 -11.56 10.38
N CYS A 76 -17.46 -10.97 10.53
CA CYS A 76 -17.28 -9.52 10.63
C CYS A 76 -16.79 -8.89 9.32
N HIS A 77 -15.92 -9.57 8.58
CA HIS A 77 -15.26 -9.01 7.40
C HIS A 77 -16.01 -9.27 6.08
N GLY A 78 -17.07 -10.09 6.10
CA GLY A 78 -17.81 -10.49 4.89
C GLY A 78 -17.14 -11.62 4.09
N ASN A 79 -17.85 -12.16 3.11
CA ASN A 79 -17.38 -13.24 2.24
C ASN A 79 -17.85 -13.02 0.79
N PRO A 80 -16.96 -12.61 -0.12
CA PRO A 80 -15.55 -12.25 0.11
C PRO A 80 -15.40 -10.88 0.82
N PRO A 81 -14.29 -10.61 1.52
CA PRO A 81 -14.07 -9.39 2.30
C PRO A 81 -13.61 -8.21 1.43
N VAL A 82 -14.37 -7.90 0.38
CA VAL A 82 -14.10 -6.86 -0.63
C VAL A 82 -14.94 -5.60 -0.43
N LYS A 83 -15.85 -5.62 0.54
CA LYS A 83 -16.70 -4.49 0.95
C LYS A 83 -16.50 -4.23 2.43
N SER A 84 -17.05 -3.11 2.91
CA SER A 84 -17.12 -2.87 4.36
C SER A 84 -17.91 -3.99 5.04
N GLY A 85 -17.34 -4.49 6.13
CA GLY A 85 -17.97 -5.40 7.05
C GLY A 85 -18.47 -4.66 8.29
N GLU A 86 -18.96 -5.42 9.28
CA GLU A 86 -19.47 -4.89 10.54
C GLU A 86 -19.01 -5.76 11.70
N HIS A 87 -18.54 -5.15 12.77
CA HIS A 87 -18.10 -5.88 13.96
C HIS A 87 -19.30 -6.52 14.67
N ALA A 88 -19.31 -7.84 14.76
CA ALA A 88 -20.45 -8.65 15.19
C ALA A 88 -21.05 -8.23 16.54
N SER A 89 -20.25 -7.78 17.50
CA SER A 89 -20.76 -7.41 18.84
C SER A 89 -20.97 -5.91 19.04
N THR A 90 -20.36 -5.03 18.21
CA THR A 90 -20.43 -3.58 18.43
C THR A 90 -21.12 -2.80 17.32
N GLY A 91 -21.41 -3.43 16.19
CA GLY A 91 -22.00 -2.80 15.01
C GLY A 91 -21.09 -1.75 14.32
N LYS A 92 -19.80 -1.71 14.67
CA LYS A 92 -18.87 -0.75 14.05
C LYS A 92 -18.45 -1.20 12.66
N ASP A 93 -18.45 -0.26 11.73
CA ASP A 93 -17.97 -0.49 10.38
C ASP A 93 -16.50 -0.92 10.37
N ILE A 94 -16.19 -1.91 9.55
CA ILE A 94 -14.85 -2.41 9.27
C ILE A 94 -14.58 -2.19 7.79
N ALA A 95 -13.47 -1.49 7.47
CA ALA A 95 -13.09 -1.28 6.08
C ALA A 95 -12.82 -2.61 5.35
N PRO A 96 -12.92 -2.65 4.00
CA PRO A 96 -12.59 -3.84 3.23
C PRO A 96 -11.23 -4.40 3.62
N LEU A 97 -11.13 -5.72 3.78
CA LEU A 97 -9.90 -6.36 4.24
C LEU A 97 -8.99 -6.75 3.07
N ALA A 98 -9.55 -7.02 1.88
CA ALA A 98 -8.76 -7.36 0.70
C ALA A 98 -7.95 -6.17 0.19
N PRO A 99 -6.60 -6.29 0.01
CA PRO A 99 -5.71 -5.16 -0.34
C PRO A 99 -6.07 -4.48 -1.66
N ALA A 100 -6.62 -5.20 -2.63
CA ALA A 100 -7.06 -4.63 -3.92
C ALA A 100 -8.25 -3.66 -3.79
N PHE A 101 -8.98 -3.70 -2.67
CA PHE A 101 -10.15 -2.86 -2.37
C PHE A 101 -9.88 -1.84 -1.26
N ASN A 102 -8.74 -1.95 -0.58
CA ASN A 102 -8.30 -1.05 0.48
C ASN A 102 -6.77 -0.95 0.50
N ALA A 103 -6.23 0.08 -0.12
CA ALA A 103 -4.78 0.27 -0.23
C ALA A 103 -4.04 0.42 1.13
N ARG A 104 -4.77 0.70 2.24
CA ARG A 104 -4.21 0.77 3.58
C ARG A 104 -4.24 -0.56 4.32
N ALA A 105 -4.93 -1.56 3.78
CA ALA A 105 -4.92 -2.89 4.38
C ALA A 105 -3.50 -3.46 4.36
N PHE A 106 -3.04 -3.93 5.53
CA PHE A 106 -1.71 -4.52 5.72
C PHE A 106 -0.52 -3.60 5.41
N SER A 107 -0.65 -2.29 5.69
CA SER A 107 0.41 -1.30 5.48
C SER A 107 1.17 -0.87 6.76
N ASP A 108 0.83 -1.42 7.92
CA ASP A 108 1.43 -1.12 9.23
C ASP A 108 1.65 -2.42 10.00
N THR A 109 2.91 -2.79 10.22
CA THR A 109 3.31 -4.06 10.84
C THR A 109 2.75 -4.22 12.25
N ALA A 110 2.87 -3.18 13.09
CA ALA A 110 2.41 -3.24 14.48
C ALA A 110 0.88 -3.37 14.56
N HIS A 111 0.17 -2.66 13.69
CA HIS A 111 -1.28 -2.75 13.56
C HIS A 111 -1.73 -4.15 13.13
N ILE A 112 -1.06 -4.73 12.12
CA ILE A 112 -1.34 -6.06 11.61
C ILE A 112 -1.16 -7.12 12.70
N ASP A 113 -0.01 -7.10 13.39
CA ASP A 113 0.30 -8.07 14.44
C ASP A 113 -0.69 -7.97 15.61
N LYS A 114 -1.08 -6.74 16.00
CA LYS A 114 -2.10 -6.49 17.01
C LYS A 114 -3.45 -7.10 16.62
N TRP A 115 -3.92 -6.85 15.37
CA TRP A 115 -5.24 -7.29 14.95
C TRP A 115 -5.31 -8.78 14.66
N PHE A 116 -4.26 -9.39 14.12
CA PHE A 116 -4.22 -10.85 14.01
C PHE A 116 -4.29 -11.51 15.38
N ARG A 117 -3.52 -11.03 16.36
CA ARG A 117 -3.57 -11.58 17.72
C ARG A 117 -4.96 -11.46 18.32
N ARG A 118 -5.62 -10.29 18.22
CA ARG A 118 -6.97 -10.11 18.75
C ARG A 118 -7.99 -10.97 18.04
N ASN A 119 -8.08 -10.85 16.73
CA ASN A 119 -9.11 -11.53 15.94
C ASN A 119 -8.96 -13.05 16.00
N CYS A 120 -7.73 -13.56 15.97
CA CYS A 120 -7.50 -14.99 16.16
C CYS A 120 -7.94 -15.45 17.55
N ASN A 121 -7.64 -14.66 18.59
CA ASN A 121 -8.09 -15.00 19.94
C ASN A 121 -9.62 -14.97 20.06
N ASP A 122 -10.28 -13.99 19.43
CA ASP A 122 -11.74 -13.87 19.44
C ASP A 122 -12.45 -15.01 18.68
N VAL A 123 -11.82 -15.57 17.62
CA VAL A 123 -12.41 -16.59 16.74
C VAL A 123 -11.97 -18.00 17.10
N LEU A 124 -10.72 -18.19 17.56
CA LEU A 124 -10.11 -19.50 17.79
C LEU A 124 -9.77 -19.78 19.26
N GLU A 125 -9.94 -18.78 20.16
CA GLU A 125 -9.49 -18.84 21.55
C GLU A 125 -7.97 -19.07 21.71
N ARG A 126 -7.19 -18.80 20.63
CA ARG A 126 -5.73 -18.90 20.58
C ARG A 126 -5.15 -17.95 19.55
N GLU A 127 -3.85 -17.79 19.54
CA GLU A 127 -3.17 -17.11 18.42
C GLU A 127 -3.20 -17.97 17.15
N CYS A 128 -3.29 -17.32 16.00
CA CYS A 128 -3.06 -17.96 14.71
C CYS A 128 -1.58 -18.34 14.56
N SER A 129 -1.32 -19.53 14.04
CA SER A 129 0.02 -19.92 13.62
C SER A 129 0.51 -19.04 12.44
N THR A 130 1.81 -19.05 12.19
CA THR A 130 2.40 -18.34 11.05
C THR A 130 1.88 -18.86 9.71
N ALA A 131 1.63 -20.17 9.60
CA ALA A 131 1.05 -20.78 8.40
C ALA A 131 -0.40 -20.30 8.17
N GLU A 132 -1.23 -20.24 9.22
CA GLU A 132 -2.60 -19.72 9.12
C GLU A 132 -2.62 -18.25 8.69
N LYS A 133 -1.74 -17.41 9.24
CA LYS A 133 -1.58 -16.01 8.84
C LYS A 133 -1.14 -15.89 7.37
N ALA A 134 -0.17 -16.68 6.94
CA ALA A 134 0.28 -16.72 5.56
C ALA A 134 -0.84 -17.16 4.60
N ASN A 135 -1.58 -18.21 4.95
CA ASN A 135 -2.69 -18.72 4.15
C ASN A 135 -3.81 -17.66 3.99
N VAL A 136 -4.23 -17.04 5.10
CA VAL A 136 -5.24 -15.96 5.06
C VAL A 136 -4.76 -14.80 4.17
N LEU A 137 -3.50 -14.39 4.28
CA LEU A 137 -2.98 -13.31 3.45
C LEU A 137 -2.89 -13.68 1.97
N ALA A 138 -2.51 -14.93 1.65
CA ALA A 138 -2.51 -15.43 0.27
C ALA A 138 -3.93 -15.38 -0.34
N TYR A 139 -4.96 -15.75 0.43
CA TYR A 139 -6.36 -15.63 0.03
C TYR A 139 -6.75 -14.16 -0.24
N LEU A 140 -6.49 -13.27 0.70
CA LEU A 140 -6.88 -11.87 0.61
C LEU A 140 -6.21 -11.12 -0.56
N ILE A 141 -4.92 -11.40 -0.81
CA ILE A 141 -4.17 -10.85 -1.95
C ILE A 141 -4.70 -11.39 -3.29
N GLY A 142 -5.19 -12.62 -3.29
CA GLY A 142 -5.79 -13.27 -4.48
C GLY A 142 -7.10 -12.63 -4.94
N LEU A 143 -7.81 -11.91 -4.06
CA LEU A 143 -9.07 -11.22 -4.39
C LEU A 143 -8.79 -9.99 -5.26
N LYS A 144 -9.42 -9.93 -6.43
CA LYS A 144 -9.27 -8.86 -7.42
C LYS A 144 -10.62 -8.20 -7.70
N PRO A 145 -10.62 -6.93 -8.18
CA PRO A 145 -11.83 -6.27 -8.69
C PRO A 145 -12.45 -7.01 -9.85
#